data_8a6f55649c8ad2011837451fb043fd94
#
_entry.id   8a6f55649c8ad2011837451fb043fd94
#
_cell.length_a   1.000
_cell.length_b   1.000
_cell.length_c   1.000
_cell.angle_alpha   90.00
_cell.angle_beta   90.00
_cell.angle_gamma   90.00
#
_symmetry.space_group_name_H-M   'P 1'
#
loop_
_entity.id
_entity.type
_entity.pdbx_description
1 polymer ?
#
loop_
_entity_poly.entity_id
_entity_poly.type
_entity_poly.pdbx_seq_one_letter_code
_entity_poly.pdbx_strand_id
1 'polypeptide(L)'
;MKTKKRGLLVFQFSTLANSAMSVPILRALFDAQPDLEITWVTQSDAVPLFNEFDKIKLIEVDLNGTHQGWKGMYRLFQELRQASRYRAIVDLQGSQTTIFLGVLFQAIGYRLVRVNWGYREKARLIRSKNKILKPLTHTVFRFAAVFQKLGFTVPLEGLEIPPKPIYNQANIP
;
A
#
# COMPACT_ATOMS: atom_id res chain seq x y z
N MET A 1 -16.39 28.61 5.13
CA MET A 1 -16.66 27.14 5.05
C MET A 1 -15.32 26.41 5.11
N LYS A 2 -14.98 25.74 6.22
CA LYS A 2 -13.77 24.90 6.29
C LYS A 2 -14.02 23.68 5.41
N THR A 3 -13.36 23.59 4.28
CA THR A 3 -13.31 22.38 3.45
C THR A 3 -12.75 21.25 4.31
N LYS A 4 -13.61 20.31 4.69
CA LYS A 4 -13.26 19.14 5.48
C LYS A 4 -12.22 18.35 4.65
N LYS A 5 -10.94 18.45 5.03
CA LYS A 5 -9.84 17.70 4.40
C LYS A 5 -10.23 16.23 4.45
N ARG A 6 -10.37 15.63 3.27
CA ARG A 6 -10.69 14.20 3.15
C ARG A 6 -9.39 13.46 2.99
N GLY A 7 -9.00 12.67 4.00
CA GLY A 7 -7.81 11.84 3.97
C GLY A 7 -7.87 10.70 2.95
N LEU A 8 -6.78 9.99 2.80
CA LEU A 8 -6.75 8.72 2.06
C LEU A 8 -6.99 7.55 3.02
N LEU A 9 -7.63 6.49 2.53
CA LEU A 9 -7.65 5.19 3.20
C LEU A 9 -6.75 4.23 2.44
N VAL A 10 -5.75 3.67 3.14
CA VAL A 10 -4.75 2.78 2.54
C VAL A 10 -4.86 1.39 3.15
N PHE A 11 -4.93 0.37 2.30
CA PHE A 11 -4.91 -1.04 2.70
C PHE A 11 -3.54 -1.65 2.45
N GLN A 12 -2.89 -2.14 3.51
CA GLN A 12 -1.64 -2.87 3.42
C GLN A 12 -1.53 -3.89 4.57
N PHE A 13 -2.14 -5.06 4.40
CA PHE A 13 -2.10 -6.18 5.36
C PHE A 13 -0.97 -7.16 5.04
N SER A 14 0.05 -6.70 4.33
CA SER A 14 1.14 -7.52 3.83
C SER A 14 2.22 -7.76 4.88
N THR A 15 3.21 -8.57 4.52
CA THR A 15 4.37 -8.84 5.37
C THR A 15 5.10 -7.56 5.77
N LEU A 16 5.79 -7.60 6.91
CA LEU A 16 6.61 -6.51 7.44
C LEU A 16 7.56 -5.91 6.38
N ALA A 17 8.19 -6.77 5.55
CA ALA A 17 9.11 -6.34 4.50
C ALA A 17 8.41 -5.46 3.44
N ASN A 18 7.20 -5.83 3.00
CA ASN A 18 6.44 -5.02 2.06
C ASN A 18 5.97 -3.70 2.70
N SER A 19 5.61 -3.75 3.98
CA SER A 19 5.20 -2.56 4.73
C SER A 19 6.37 -1.57 4.88
N ALA A 20 7.58 -2.06 5.15
CA ALA A 20 8.79 -1.23 5.22
C ALA A 20 9.08 -0.49 3.90
N MET A 21 8.74 -1.08 2.74
CA MET A 21 8.92 -0.42 1.43
C MET A 21 7.97 0.77 1.21
N SER A 22 6.97 0.96 2.05
CA SER A 22 6.08 2.12 1.99
C SER A 22 6.65 3.34 2.72
N VAL A 23 7.54 3.14 3.70
CA VAL A 23 8.10 4.20 4.54
C VAL A 23 8.78 5.30 3.72
N PRO A 24 9.72 5.01 2.79
CA PRO A 24 10.37 6.06 2.00
C PRO A 24 9.38 6.84 1.12
N ILE A 25 8.31 6.17 0.65
CA ILE A 25 7.28 6.82 -0.15
C ILE A 25 6.44 7.75 0.71
N LEU A 26 6.11 7.33 1.94
CA LEU A 26 5.36 8.16 2.87
C LEU A 26 6.14 9.41 3.27
N ARG A 27 7.45 9.29 3.52
CA ARG A 27 8.32 10.46 3.76
C ARG A 27 8.24 11.43 2.59
N ALA A 28 8.56 10.98 1.37
CA ALA A 28 8.49 11.81 0.18
C ALA A 28 7.09 12.40 -0.07
N LEU A 29 6.03 11.66 0.26
CA LEU A 29 4.65 12.09 0.10
C LEU A 29 4.28 13.20 1.10
N PHE A 30 4.68 13.06 2.37
CA PHE A 30 4.41 14.07 3.40
C PHE A 30 5.29 15.32 3.25
N ASP A 31 6.52 15.17 2.76
CA ASP A 31 7.40 16.30 2.42
C ASP A 31 6.77 17.15 1.30
N ALA A 32 6.24 16.49 0.26
CA ALA A 32 5.59 17.18 -0.84
C ALA A 32 4.17 17.71 -0.49
N GLN A 33 3.51 17.11 0.49
CA GLN A 33 2.12 17.42 0.87
C GLN A 33 1.93 17.36 2.40
N PRO A 34 2.36 18.40 3.09
CA PRO A 34 2.35 18.43 4.57
C PRO A 34 0.95 18.35 5.18
N ASP A 35 -0.09 18.67 4.42
CA ASP A 35 -1.49 18.67 4.87
C ASP A 35 -2.25 17.36 4.61
N LEU A 36 -1.57 16.35 4.04
CA LEU A 36 -2.19 15.08 3.74
C LEU A 36 -2.46 14.29 5.03
N GLU A 37 -3.66 13.76 5.16
CA GLU A 37 -4.04 12.85 6.23
C GLU A 37 -4.26 11.45 5.64
N ILE A 38 -3.74 10.42 6.30
CA ILE A 38 -3.86 9.04 5.85
C ILE A 38 -4.43 8.18 6.99
N THR A 39 -5.47 7.40 6.69
CA THR A 39 -5.85 6.26 7.52
C THR A 39 -5.19 5.03 6.92
N TRP A 40 -4.30 4.40 7.66
CA TRP A 40 -3.53 3.25 7.22
C TRP A 40 -3.98 2.01 7.95
N VAL A 41 -4.43 1.01 7.20
CA VAL A 41 -4.89 -0.27 7.76
C VAL A 41 -3.80 -1.30 7.54
N THR A 42 -3.29 -1.88 8.63
CA THR A 42 -2.18 -2.82 8.61
C THR A 42 -2.30 -3.86 9.73
N GLN A 43 -1.44 -4.86 9.73
CA GLN A 43 -1.33 -5.82 10.83
C GLN A 43 -0.49 -5.23 11.97
N SER A 44 -0.66 -5.76 13.18
CA SER A 44 -0.01 -5.27 14.41
C SER A 44 1.52 -5.27 14.34
N ASP A 45 2.11 -6.25 13.66
CA ASP A 45 3.56 -6.39 13.49
C ASP A 45 4.19 -5.25 12.68
N ALA A 46 3.43 -4.62 11.80
CA ALA A 46 3.91 -3.52 10.98
C ALA A 46 3.64 -2.11 11.57
N VAL A 47 2.83 -2.01 12.62
CA VAL A 47 2.51 -0.73 13.28
C VAL A 47 3.76 0.09 13.65
N PRO A 48 4.83 -0.50 14.23
CA PRO A 48 6.02 0.26 14.62
C PRO A 48 6.71 1.00 13.47
N LEU A 49 6.56 0.53 12.21
CA LEU A 49 7.15 1.18 11.04
C LEU A 49 6.55 2.55 10.74
N PHE A 50 5.36 2.84 11.23
CA PHE A 50 4.60 4.03 10.91
C PHE A 50 4.52 5.04 12.06
N ASN A 51 5.13 4.73 13.22
CA ASN A 51 5.08 5.59 14.41
C ASN A 51 5.78 6.94 14.23
N GLU A 52 6.65 7.08 13.22
CA GLU A 52 7.30 8.35 12.90
C GLU A 52 6.35 9.36 12.22
N PHE A 53 5.15 8.95 11.80
CA PHE A 53 4.24 9.77 11.01
C PHE A 53 3.02 10.23 11.83
N ASP A 54 3.05 11.41 12.39
CA ASP A 54 1.95 11.97 13.20
C ASP A 54 0.62 12.12 12.43
N LYS A 55 0.68 12.16 11.10
CA LYS A 55 -0.50 12.35 10.23
C LYS A 55 -1.09 11.05 9.71
N ILE A 56 -0.56 9.92 10.16
CA ILE A 56 -1.12 8.61 9.89
C ILE A 56 -1.98 8.15 11.05
N LYS A 57 -3.27 7.96 10.79
CA LYS A 57 -4.14 7.23 11.70
C LYS A 57 -4.01 5.75 11.40
N LEU A 58 -3.36 5.00 12.30
CA LEU A 58 -3.21 3.55 12.17
C LEU A 58 -4.50 2.86 12.62
N ILE A 59 -4.91 1.84 11.87
CA ILE A 59 -5.97 0.90 12.22
C ILE A 59 -5.41 -0.50 12.06
N GLU A 60 -5.40 -1.23 13.16
CA GLU A 60 -4.92 -2.61 13.17
C GLU A 60 -6.01 -3.56 12.67
N VAL A 61 -5.61 -4.48 11.80
CA VAL A 61 -6.47 -5.54 11.31
C VAL A 61 -6.05 -6.88 11.93
N ASP A 62 -7.01 -7.56 12.55
CA ASP A 62 -6.82 -8.90 13.09
C ASP A 62 -7.45 -9.92 12.12
N LEU A 63 -6.61 -10.45 11.23
CA LEU A 63 -7.04 -11.40 10.20
C LEU A 63 -7.31 -12.81 10.73
N ASN A 64 -6.81 -13.13 11.92
CA ASN A 64 -6.96 -14.45 12.55
C ASN A 64 -8.10 -14.50 13.58
N GLY A 65 -8.64 -13.34 13.96
CA GLY A 65 -9.73 -13.21 14.93
C GLY A 65 -10.87 -12.34 14.41
N THR A 66 -10.98 -11.11 14.90
CA THR A 66 -12.14 -10.23 14.69
C THR A 66 -12.45 -9.95 13.20
N HIS A 67 -11.42 -9.84 12.36
CA HIS A 67 -11.55 -9.54 10.93
C HIS A 67 -11.35 -10.77 10.04
N GLN A 68 -11.51 -11.98 10.58
CA GLN A 68 -11.34 -13.21 9.82
C GLN A 68 -12.48 -13.43 8.81
N GLY A 69 -12.12 -13.84 7.59
CA GLY A 69 -13.05 -14.21 6.51
C GLY A 69 -13.91 -13.04 6.02
N TRP A 70 -14.92 -13.35 5.21
CA TRP A 70 -15.75 -12.33 4.56
C TRP A 70 -16.62 -11.53 5.55
N LYS A 71 -17.11 -12.19 6.61
CA LYS A 71 -17.89 -11.52 7.66
C LYS A 71 -17.03 -10.53 8.44
N GLY A 72 -15.79 -10.92 8.79
CA GLY A 72 -14.83 -10.04 9.45
C GLY A 72 -14.43 -8.86 8.57
N MET A 73 -14.23 -9.08 7.25
CA MET A 73 -13.95 -8.00 6.31
C MET A 73 -15.12 -7.04 6.15
N TYR A 74 -16.36 -7.53 6.16
CA TYR A 74 -17.53 -6.66 6.14
C TYR A 74 -17.63 -5.82 7.42
N ARG A 75 -17.30 -6.39 8.59
CA ARG A 75 -17.20 -5.65 9.86
C ARG A 75 -16.15 -4.53 9.74
N LEU A 76 -14.93 -4.85 9.28
CA LEU A 76 -13.88 -3.87 9.05
C LEU A 76 -14.33 -2.75 8.10
N PHE A 77 -15.05 -3.09 7.02
CA PHE A 77 -15.64 -2.09 6.13
C PHE A 77 -16.56 -1.12 6.87
N GLN A 78 -17.45 -1.64 7.74
CA GLN A 78 -18.36 -0.80 8.53
C GLN A 78 -17.61 0.12 9.50
N GLU A 79 -16.60 -0.40 10.19
CA GLU A 79 -15.74 0.35 11.11
C GLU A 79 -15.02 1.49 10.37
N LEU A 80 -14.39 1.18 9.24
CA LEU A 80 -13.68 2.16 8.42
C LEU A 80 -14.62 3.24 7.86
N ARG A 81 -15.81 2.85 7.41
CA ARG A 81 -16.82 3.78 6.89
C ARG A 81 -17.32 4.74 7.97
N GLN A 82 -17.46 4.28 9.20
CA GLN A 82 -17.91 5.09 10.34
C GLN A 82 -16.78 6.00 10.86
N ALA A 83 -15.52 5.54 10.79
CA ALA A 83 -14.37 6.23 11.35
C ALA A 83 -14.07 7.56 10.67
N SER A 84 -14.28 7.66 9.34
CA SER A 84 -13.98 8.89 8.58
C SER A 84 -14.61 8.89 7.19
N ARG A 85 -14.52 10.07 6.52
CA ARG A 85 -14.81 10.20 5.09
C ARG A 85 -13.49 10.34 4.33
N TYR A 86 -13.32 9.57 3.29
CA TYR A 86 -12.09 9.51 2.50
C TYR A 86 -12.25 10.23 1.15
N ARG A 87 -11.14 10.76 0.61
CA ARG A 87 -11.06 11.28 -0.75
C ARG A 87 -10.97 10.13 -1.76
N ALA A 88 -10.17 9.12 -1.42
CA ALA A 88 -9.95 7.94 -2.24
C ALA A 88 -9.46 6.78 -1.37
N ILE A 89 -9.60 5.57 -1.92
CA ILE A 89 -9.11 4.33 -1.34
C ILE A 89 -7.88 3.88 -2.13
N VAL A 90 -6.85 3.47 -1.42
CA VAL A 90 -5.58 2.98 -1.96
C VAL A 90 -5.41 1.53 -1.52
N ASP A 91 -5.26 0.62 -2.47
CA ASP A 91 -4.97 -0.79 -2.19
C ASP A 91 -3.54 -1.10 -2.64
N LEU A 92 -2.60 -1.17 -1.69
CA LEU A 92 -1.20 -1.50 -1.92
C LEU A 92 -0.93 -3.01 -1.86
N GLN A 93 -1.95 -3.81 -1.56
CA GLN A 93 -1.80 -5.25 -1.44
C GLN A 93 -2.36 -6.02 -2.64
N GLY A 94 -3.60 -5.75 -3.04
CA GLY A 94 -4.25 -6.45 -4.15
C GLY A 94 -4.55 -7.92 -3.85
N SER A 95 -4.74 -8.30 -2.58
CA SER A 95 -5.19 -9.62 -2.16
C SER A 95 -6.71 -9.77 -2.33
N GLN A 96 -7.22 -11.01 -2.28
CA GLN A 96 -8.66 -11.25 -2.33
C GLN A 96 -9.43 -10.46 -1.26
N THR A 97 -8.86 -10.36 -0.06
CA THR A 97 -9.43 -9.60 1.07
C THR A 97 -9.52 -8.11 0.79
N THR A 98 -8.42 -7.50 0.31
CA THR A 98 -8.41 -6.06 -0.02
C THR A 98 -9.19 -5.74 -1.29
N ILE A 99 -9.28 -6.69 -2.23
CA ILE A 99 -10.15 -6.57 -3.39
C ILE A 99 -11.61 -6.49 -2.96
N PHE A 100 -12.04 -7.38 -2.05
CA PHE A 100 -13.41 -7.37 -1.52
C PHE A 100 -13.74 -6.05 -0.82
N LEU A 101 -12.87 -5.58 0.10
CA LEU A 101 -13.03 -4.26 0.74
C LEU A 101 -13.11 -3.13 -0.29
N GLY A 102 -12.22 -3.15 -1.28
CA GLY A 102 -12.21 -2.16 -2.35
C GLY A 102 -13.51 -2.12 -3.15
N VAL A 103 -14.10 -3.28 -3.46
CA VAL A 103 -15.40 -3.39 -4.15
C VAL A 103 -16.51 -2.78 -3.30
N LEU A 104 -16.54 -3.05 -1.99
CA LEU A 104 -17.53 -2.46 -1.08
C LEU A 104 -17.43 -0.93 -1.05
N PHE A 105 -16.22 -0.38 -1.00
CA PHE A 105 -16.02 1.08 -1.03
C PHE A 105 -16.38 1.67 -2.39
N GLN A 106 -16.08 1.00 -3.51
CA GLN A 106 -16.49 1.44 -4.84
C GLN A 106 -18.02 1.45 -5.00
N ALA A 107 -18.72 0.46 -4.46
CA ALA A 107 -20.18 0.36 -4.50
C ALA A 107 -20.88 1.56 -3.82
N ILE A 108 -20.22 2.19 -2.85
CA ILE A 108 -20.72 3.40 -2.18
C ILE A 108 -20.08 4.71 -2.70
N GLY A 109 -19.44 4.65 -3.88
CA GLY A 109 -18.99 5.82 -4.64
C GLY A 109 -17.56 6.29 -4.37
N TYR A 110 -16.72 5.54 -3.66
CA TYR A 110 -15.33 5.93 -3.47
C TYR A 110 -14.46 5.55 -4.69
N ARG A 111 -13.54 6.45 -5.05
CA ARG A 111 -12.50 6.17 -6.04
C ARG A 111 -11.48 5.20 -5.43
N LEU A 112 -11.23 4.08 -6.09
CA LEU A 112 -10.22 3.10 -5.71
C LEU A 112 -9.05 3.12 -6.69
N VAL A 113 -7.83 3.14 -6.18
CA VAL A 113 -6.60 2.89 -6.95
C VAL A 113 -5.84 1.74 -6.33
N ARG A 114 -5.49 0.74 -7.15
CA ARG A 114 -4.81 -0.47 -6.72
C ARG A 114 -3.41 -0.55 -7.31
N VAL A 115 -2.49 -1.14 -6.55
CA VAL A 115 -1.14 -1.43 -7.00
C VAL A 115 -1.15 -2.42 -8.16
N ASN A 116 -0.30 -2.16 -9.16
CA ASN A 116 -0.04 -3.09 -10.25
C ASN A 116 1.20 -3.94 -9.91
N TRP A 117 0.98 -5.18 -9.52
CA TRP A 117 2.06 -6.11 -9.16
C TRP A 117 2.87 -6.63 -10.36
N GLY A 118 2.55 -6.20 -11.59
CA GLY A 118 3.30 -6.56 -12.78
C GLY A 118 3.21 -8.03 -13.14
N TYR A 119 2.07 -8.68 -12.89
CA TYR A 119 1.89 -10.10 -13.25
C TYR A 119 2.17 -10.37 -14.73
N ARG A 120 1.82 -9.43 -15.61
CA ARG A 120 2.14 -9.54 -17.06
C ARG A 120 3.63 -9.46 -17.33
N GLU A 121 4.37 -8.62 -16.61
CA GLU A 121 5.83 -8.51 -16.70
C GLU A 121 6.48 -9.81 -16.23
N LYS A 122 6.05 -10.33 -15.07
CA LYS A 122 6.51 -11.62 -14.53
C LYS A 122 6.24 -12.77 -15.49
N ALA A 123 5.02 -12.83 -16.07
CA ALA A 123 4.66 -13.84 -17.04
C ALA A 123 5.53 -13.82 -18.31
N ARG A 124 5.99 -12.65 -18.74
CA ARG A 124 6.91 -12.51 -19.89
C ARG A 124 8.31 -13.03 -19.60
N LEU A 125 8.77 -12.89 -18.33
CA LEU A 125 10.09 -13.39 -17.91
C LEU A 125 10.15 -14.93 -17.85
N ILE A 126 9.04 -15.58 -17.47
CA ILE A 126 9.00 -17.04 -17.27
C ILE A 126 8.56 -17.83 -18.51
N ARG A 127 8.22 -17.15 -19.62
CA ARG A 127 7.88 -17.85 -20.88
C ARG A 127 9.03 -18.67 -21.40
N SER A 128 8.74 -19.87 -21.87
CA SER A 128 9.75 -20.76 -22.48
C SER A 128 10.27 -20.27 -23.83
N LYS A 129 9.41 -19.57 -24.62
CA LYS A 129 9.75 -18.97 -25.92
C LYS A 129 9.59 -17.46 -25.85
N ASN A 130 10.47 -16.70 -26.53
CA ASN A 130 10.47 -15.23 -26.59
C ASN A 130 10.54 -14.56 -25.20
N LYS A 131 11.48 -15.00 -24.36
CA LYS A 131 11.77 -14.36 -23.07
C LYS A 131 12.22 -12.91 -23.28
N ILE A 132 11.56 -12.00 -22.58
CA ILE A 132 12.00 -10.61 -22.51
C ILE A 132 12.68 -10.42 -21.16
N LEU A 133 14.02 -10.43 -21.16
CA LEU A 133 14.84 -10.20 -19.96
C LEU A 133 14.91 -8.70 -19.66
N LYS A 134 13.84 -8.15 -19.11
CA LYS A 134 13.82 -6.77 -18.55
C LYS A 134 13.73 -6.84 -17.04
N PRO A 135 14.49 -5.99 -16.32
CA PRO A 135 14.34 -5.87 -14.87
C PRO A 135 12.88 -5.57 -14.50
N LEU A 136 12.39 -6.23 -13.46
CA LEU A 136 11.05 -5.93 -12.93
C LEU A 136 11.08 -4.57 -12.24
N THR A 137 10.01 -3.80 -12.40
CA THR A 137 9.82 -2.56 -11.65
C THR A 137 9.84 -2.85 -10.15
N HIS A 138 10.68 -2.15 -9.42
CA HIS A 138 10.80 -2.33 -7.97
C HIS A 138 9.49 -1.94 -7.25
N THR A 139 9.20 -2.59 -6.11
CA THR A 139 7.95 -2.40 -5.35
C THR A 139 7.73 -0.95 -4.94
N VAL A 140 8.78 -0.24 -4.54
CA VAL A 140 8.72 1.19 -4.18
C VAL A 140 8.14 2.03 -5.32
N PHE A 141 8.60 1.85 -6.56
CA PHE A 141 8.05 2.57 -7.71
C PHE A 141 6.60 2.19 -8.03
N ARG A 142 6.22 0.93 -7.76
CA ARG A 142 4.82 0.50 -7.93
C ARG A 142 3.90 1.18 -6.93
N PHE A 143 4.33 1.33 -5.69
CA PHE A 143 3.58 2.03 -4.65
C PHE A 143 3.49 3.54 -4.95
N ALA A 144 4.60 4.17 -5.32
CA ALA A 144 4.60 5.58 -5.72
C ALA A 144 3.63 5.85 -6.88
N ALA A 145 3.60 4.96 -7.89
CA ALA A 145 2.70 5.09 -9.03
C ALA A 145 1.20 5.07 -8.64
N VAL A 146 0.84 4.45 -7.52
CA VAL A 146 -0.54 4.46 -7.00
C VAL A 146 -0.93 5.87 -6.54
N PHE A 147 -0.06 6.52 -5.76
CA PHE A 147 -0.28 7.89 -5.30
C PHE A 147 -0.24 8.90 -6.46
N GLN A 148 0.66 8.72 -7.42
CA GLN A 148 0.72 9.54 -8.63
C GLN A 148 -0.59 9.48 -9.44
N LYS A 149 -1.23 8.31 -9.55
CA LYS A 149 -2.55 8.16 -10.19
C LYS A 149 -3.67 8.93 -9.48
N LEU A 150 -3.50 9.24 -8.20
CA LEU A 150 -4.41 10.08 -7.43
C LEU A 150 -4.09 11.57 -7.56
N GLY A 151 -3.04 11.93 -8.30
CA GLY A 151 -2.60 13.30 -8.52
C GLY A 151 -1.63 13.82 -7.45
N PHE A 152 -1.04 12.93 -6.66
CA PHE A 152 -0.01 13.31 -5.69
C PHE A 152 1.37 13.28 -6.34
N THR A 153 2.16 14.29 -6.07
CA THR A 153 3.59 14.29 -6.43
C THR A 153 4.34 13.44 -5.42
N VAL A 154 5.03 12.41 -5.91
CA VAL A 154 5.95 11.61 -5.11
C VAL A 154 7.31 11.76 -5.78
N PRO A 155 8.20 12.61 -5.27
CA PRO A 155 9.56 12.73 -5.79
C PRO A 155 10.28 11.40 -5.57
N LEU A 156 10.73 10.80 -6.67
CA LEU A 156 11.43 9.50 -6.65
C LEU A 156 12.94 9.69 -6.65
N GLU A 157 13.39 10.93 -6.88
CA GLU A 157 14.80 11.34 -6.83
C GLU A 157 15.25 11.31 -5.37
N GLY A 158 16.32 10.55 -5.08
CA GLY A 158 16.82 10.40 -3.72
C GLY A 158 16.16 9.29 -2.90
N LEU A 159 15.20 8.54 -3.43
CA LEU A 159 14.81 7.26 -2.83
C LEU A 159 15.96 6.27 -2.99
N GLU A 160 16.88 6.29 -2.04
CA GLU A 160 17.93 5.28 -1.95
C GLU A 160 17.26 3.92 -1.73
N ILE A 161 17.13 3.17 -2.82
CA ILE A 161 16.84 1.74 -2.73
C ILE A 161 18.13 1.13 -2.19
N PRO A 162 18.13 0.55 -0.98
CA PRO A 162 19.35 -0.05 -0.45
C PRO A 162 19.90 -1.02 -1.51
N PRO A 163 21.20 -0.96 -1.79
CA PRO A 163 21.80 -1.85 -2.77
C PRO A 163 21.49 -3.29 -2.38
N LYS A 164 21.17 -4.11 -3.37
CA LYS A 164 20.91 -5.53 -3.16
C LYS A 164 22.10 -6.11 -2.39
N PRO A 165 21.91 -6.75 -1.23
CA PRO A 165 23.02 -7.30 -0.49
C PRO A 165 23.77 -8.27 -1.43
N ILE A 166 25.06 -8.02 -1.62
CA ILE A 166 25.95 -8.91 -2.38
C ILE A 166 26.18 -10.11 -1.44
N TYR A 167 25.38 -11.15 -1.63
CA TYR A 167 25.66 -12.43 -0.97
C TYR A 167 26.90 -13.01 -1.61
N ASN A 168 28.02 -12.95 -0.90
CA ASN A 168 29.20 -13.68 -1.27
C ASN A 168 28.86 -15.17 -1.14
N GLN A 169 28.88 -15.92 -2.23
CA GLN A 169 28.53 -17.36 -2.25
C GLN A 169 29.43 -18.20 -1.30
N ALA A 170 30.54 -17.63 -0.81
CA ALA A 170 31.43 -18.26 0.14
C ALA A 170 30.86 -18.44 1.57
N ASN A 171 29.72 -17.82 1.90
CA ASN A 171 29.14 -17.84 3.25
C ASN A 171 27.76 -18.51 3.32
N ILE A 172 27.43 -19.36 2.36
CA ILE A 172 26.24 -20.22 2.46
C ILE A 172 26.68 -21.50 3.16
N PRO A 173 26.15 -21.81 4.37
CA PRO A 173 26.46 -23.04 5.09
C PRO A 173 25.94 -24.28 4.36
#